data_0f56d023757f80615309c2ca2f35818e
#
_entry.id   0f56d023757f80615309c2ca2f35818e
#
_cell.length_a   1.000
_cell.length_b   1.000
_cell.length_c   1.000
_cell.angle_alpha   90.00
_cell.angle_beta   90.00
_cell.angle_gamma   90.00
#
_symmetry.space_group_name_H-M   'P 1'
#
loop_
_entity.id
_entity.type
_entity.pdbx_description
1 polymer ?
#
loop_
_entity_poly.entity_id
_entity_poly.type
_entity_poly.pdbx_seq_one_letter_code
_entity_poly.pdbx_strand_id
1 'polypeptide(L)'
;MPPAPTFAAGPASATRQLDFRHLQSVMPDRATPGEIDHAAQLLRAGRLVAFPTETVYGLGANALDADAVARIFAVKRRPATSPLIVHVASIKMARSLAAAWPEIADRLAQKFWPGPLTLVVEKQSAIPDIVTAGLSTVGLRMPAHAVAQALLKAAAIPLAAPSANRFTELSPTTAEHVRHGLATEMGGDVDFVLDGGPCQVGIESTVLSVVGPVPVLLRPGAISRAELEAVIGPVTLASEVQSGPHLAPGMHLRHYSPHTRLLLAIDGKVPDQGKGIYLQHQHPPSRMDAAIHKMPQSATDYAAALYGALHQADAAHYDWIAVELPPHMPAWEAIHDRLKRAASR
;
A
#
# COMPACT_ATOMS: atom_id res chain seq x y z
N MET A 1 -44.33 28.58 26.79
CA MET A 1 -43.31 27.68 26.29
C MET A 1 -42.91 28.13 24.90
N PRO A 2 -41.66 28.55 24.67
CA PRO A 2 -41.19 28.85 23.30
C PRO A 2 -40.85 27.53 22.55
N PRO A 3 -41.01 27.50 21.22
CA PRO A 3 -40.73 26.32 20.43
C PRO A 3 -39.20 26.04 20.30
N ALA A 4 -38.85 24.76 20.24
CA ALA A 4 -37.46 24.29 20.12
C ALA A 4 -36.87 24.70 18.74
N PRO A 5 -35.54 24.95 18.68
CA PRO A 5 -34.90 25.30 17.42
C PRO A 5 -34.77 24.07 16.53
N THR A 6 -35.26 24.18 15.32
CA THR A 6 -35.03 23.24 14.22
C THR A 6 -33.60 23.38 13.72
N PHE A 7 -32.80 22.35 13.91
CA PHE A 7 -31.47 22.23 13.27
C PHE A 7 -31.66 21.90 11.79
N ALA A 8 -31.30 22.84 10.92
CA ALA A 8 -31.18 22.59 9.51
C ALA A 8 -30.01 21.64 9.26
N ALA A 9 -30.28 20.53 8.57
CA ALA A 9 -29.24 19.61 8.08
C ALA A 9 -28.36 20.37 7.07
N GLY A 10 -27.10 20.54 7.41
CA GLY A 10 -26.09 21.07 6.50
C GLY A 10 -25.91 20.13 5.28
N PRO A 11 -25.46 20.65 4.13
CA PRO A 11 -25.32 19.85 2.93
C PRO A 11 -24.34 18.71 3.16
N ALA A 12 -24.78 17.49 2.82
CA ALA A 12 -23.95 16.30 2.80
C ALA A 12 -22.65 16.60 2.03
N SER A 13 -21.51 16.47 2.69
CA SER A 13 -20.19 16.56 2.08
C SER A 13 -20.14 15.57 0.92
N ALA A 14 -20.18 16.08 -0.30
CA ALA A 14 -19.98 15.29 -1.51
C ALA A 14 -18.57 14.66 -1.42
N THR A 15 -18.53 13.39 -1.13
CA THR A 15 -17.31 12.59 -1.17
C THR A 15 -16.76 12.68 -2.59
N ARG A 16 -15.72 13.47 -2.78
CA ARG A 16 -15.04 13.61 -4.07
C ARG A 16 -14.49 12.24 -4.43
N GLN A 17 -15.17 11.54 -5.33
CA GLN A 17 -14.73 10.25 -5.85
C GLN A 17 -13.40 10.50 -6.56
N LEU A 18 -12.31 9.96 -6.01
CA LEU A 18 -10.97 10.07 -6.59
C LEU A 18 -10.98 9.28 -7.89
N ASP A 19 -10.96 9.99 -9.03
CA ASP A 19 -10.76 9.36 -10.33
C ASP A 19 -9.26 9.10 -10.53
N PHE A 20 -8.79 7.93 -10.11
CA PHE A 20 -7.40 7.50 -10.26
C PHE A 20 -6.92 7.45 -11.73
N ARG A 21 -7.83 7.54 -12.71
CA ARG A 21 -7.50 7.62 -14.14
C ARG A 21 -6.78 8.92 -14.49
N HIS A 22 -7.04 10.02 -13.75
CA HIS A 22 -6.31 11.28 -13.91
C HIS A 22 -4.84 11.19 -13.51
N LEU A 23 -4.44 10.24 -12.67
CA LEU A 23 -3.04 10.03 -12.29
C LEU A 23 -2.15 9.53 -13.46
N GLN A 24 -2.76 9.09 -14.57
CA GLN A 24 -2.04 8.66 -15.78
C GLN A 24 -1.55 9.82 -16.65
N SER A 25 -2.08 11.03 -16.49
CA SER A 25 -1.86 12.12 -17.44
C SER A 25 -0.64 13.00 -17.13
N VAL A 26 -0.04 12.87 -15.96
CA VAL A 26 1.16 13.64 -15.58
C VAL A 26 2.30 12.65 -15.38
N MET A 27 3.10 12.43 -16.43
CA MET A 27 4.42 11.83 -16.25
C MET A 27 5.27 12.87 -15.48
N PRO A 28 5.70 12.58 -14.23
CA PRO A 28 6.77 13.39 -13.66
C PRO A 28 8.01 13.18 -14.53
N ASP A 29 8.73 14.25 -14.85
CA ASP A 29 9.94 14.30 -15.70
C ASP A 29 11.14 13.48 -15.15
N ARG A 30 10.90 12.50 -14.26
CA ARG A 30 11.95 11.80 -13.52
C ARG A 30 12.39 10.47 -14.12
N ALA A 31 11.48 9.70 -14.76
CA ALA A 31 11.85 8.46 -15.44
C ALA A 31 11.80 8.63 -16.95
N THR A 32 12.95 8.55 -17.59
CA THR A 32 13.07 8.61 -19.04
C THR A 32 12.63 7.31 -19.73
N PRO A 33 12.21 7.33 -21.00
CA PRO A 33 11.93 6.12 -21.77
C PRO A 33 13.09 5.11 -21.75
N GLY A 34 14.35 5.59 -21.82
CA GLY A 34 15.53 4.72 -21.77
C GLY A 34 15.70 4.03 -20.41
N GLU A 35 15.40 4.69 -19.29
CA GLU A 35 15.42 4.06 -17.97
C GLU A 35 14.31 3.02 -17.81
N ILE A 36 13.13 3.27 -18.37
CA ILE A 36 12.02 2.31 -18.39
C ILE A 36 12.39 1.06 -19.20
N ASP A 37 12.98 1.23 -20.37
CA ASP A 37 13.44 0.12 -21.22
C ASP A 37 14.55 -0.68 -20.53
N HIS A 38 15.51 -0.01 -19.90
CA HIS A 38 16.55 -0.65 -19.11
C HIS A 38 15.99 -1.46 -17.94
N ALA A 39 15.08 -0.88 -17.16
CA ALA A 39 14.39 -1.57 -16.06
C ALA A 39 13.61 -2.81 -16.57
N ALA A 40 12.93 -2.68 -17.72
CA ALA A 40 12.21 -3.79 -18.33
C ALA A 40 13.14 -4.92 -18.79
N GLN A 41 14.33 -4.60 -19.33
CA GLN A 41 15.36 -5.60 -19.67
C GLN A 41 15.87 -6.34 -18.44
N LEU A 42 16.17 -5.61 -17.36
CA LEU A 42 16.59 -6.21 -16.09
C LEU A 42 15.54 -7.18 -15.55
N LEU A 43 14.26 -6.79 -15.53
CA LEU A 43 13.16 -7.65 -15.05
C LEU A 43 13.01 -8.93 -15.90
N ARG A 44 13.14 -8.83 -17.24
CA ARG A 44 13.13 -10.01 -18.11
C ARG A 44 14.34 -10.93 -17.91
N ALA A 45 15.47 -10.37 -17.46
CA ALA A 45 16.69 -11.12 -17.12
C ALA A 45 16.68 -11.69 -15.69
N GLY A 46 15.53 -11.71 -14.99
CA GLY A 46 15.40 -12.22 -13.62
C GLY A 46 16.01 -11.31 -12.55
N ARG A 47 16.29 -10.03 -12.88
CA ARG A 47 16.86 -9.05 -11.96
C ARG A 47 15.76 -8.32 -11.21
N LEU A 48 16.13 -7.62 -10.12
CA LEU A 48 15.21 -6.88 -9.28
C LEU A 48 15.22 -5.38 -9.60
N VAL A 49 14.02 -4.81 -9.75
CA VAL A 49 13.85 -3.37 -9.97
C VAL A 49 12.86 -2.82 -8.94
N ALA A 50 13.27 -1.77 -8.22
CA ALA A 50 12.33 -0.98 -7.45
C ALA A 50 11.66 0.05 -8.35
N PHE A 51 10.33 0.16 -8.30
CA PHE A 51 9.57 1.04 -9.17
C PHE A 51 8.40 1.70 -8.42
N PRO A 52 8.02 2.94 -8.83
CA PRO A 52 6.92 3.66 -8.21
C PRO A 52 5.57 3.05 -8.56
N THR A 53 4.63 3.10 -7.62
CA THR A 53 3.19 3.00 -7.89
C THR A 53 2.50 4.21 -7.28
N GLU A 54 1.19 4.36 -7.52
CA GLU A 54 0.41 5.42 -6.85
C GLU A 54 0.33 5.22 -5.34
N THR A 55 0.51 3.98 -4.85
CA THR A 55 0.43 3.61 -3.43
C THR A 55 1.77 3.75 -2.73
N VAL A 56 2.71 2.85 -3.02
CA VAL A 56 4.08 2.82 -2.47
C VAL A 56 5.02 2.30 -3.54
N TYR A 57 6.33 2.48 -3.38
CA TYR A 57 7.32 1.83 -4.25
C TYR A 57 7.30 0.32 -4.04
N GLY A 58 7.30 -0.43 -5.15
CA GLY A 58 7.36 -1.89 -5.17
C GLY A 58 8.74 -2.40 -5.54
N LEU A 59 9.19 -3.51 -4.93
CA LEU A 59 10.36 -4.26 -5.37
C LEU A 59 9.92 -5.38 -6.31
N GLY A 60 10.13 -5.18 -7.62
CA GLY A 60 9.62 -6.03 -8.68
C GLY A 60 10.57 -7.12 -9.13
N ALA A 61 10.01 -8.28 -9.43
CA ALA A 61 10.64 -9.38 -10.15
C ALA A 61 9.64 -9.99 -11.13
N ASN A 62 10.11 -10.73 -12.12
CA ASN A 62 9.26 -11.55 -12.99
C ASN A 62 8.44 -12.55 -12.14
N ALA A 63 7.12 -12.40 -12.14
CA ALA A 63 6.23 -13.24 -11.32
C ALA A 63 6.17 -14.71 -11.78
N LEU A 64 6.63 -15.02 -12.98
CA LEU A 64 6.65 -16.37 -13.54
C LEU A 64 8.02 -17.08 -13.36
N ASP A 65 8.98 -16.38 -12.75
CA ASP A 65 10.34 -16.88 -12.49
C ASP A 65 10.53 -17.05 -10.97
N ALA A 66 10.54 -18.30 -10.52
CA ALA A 66 10.64 -18.63 -9.10
C ALA A 66 11.97 -18.16 -8.49
N ASP A 67 13.07 -18.19 -9.23
CA ASP A 67 14.39 -17.78 -8.75
C ASP A 67 14.45 -16.25 -8.62
N ALA A 68 13.90 -15.50 -9.57
CA ALA A 68 13.78 -14.05 -9.48
C ALA A 68 12.91 -13.64 -8.28
N VAL A 69 11.79 -14.34 -8.02
CA VAL A 69 10.93 -14.10 -6.87
C VAL A 69 11.64 -14.46 -5.56
N ALA A 70 12.40 -15.55 -5.51
CA ALA A 70 13.17 -15.93 -4.32
C ALA A 70 14.16 -14.82 -3.89
N ARG A 71 14.76 -14.09 -4.85
CA ARG A 71 15.59 -12.92 -4.58
C ARG A 71 14.85 -11.80 -3.85
N ILE A 72 13.55 -11.58 -4.15
CA ILE A 72 12.73 -10.61 -3.38
C ILE A 72 12.69 -10.99 -1.90
N PHE A 73 12.44 -12.26 -1.58
CA PHE A 73 12.37 -12.73 -0.20
C PHE A 73 13.71 -12.58 0.52
N ALA A 74 14.82 -12.91 -0.15
CA ALA A 74 16.18 -12.76 0.39
C ALA A 74 16.49 -11.29 0.68
N VAL A 75 16.33 -10.40 -0.30
CA VAL A 75 16.59 -8.96 -0.20
C VAL A 75 15.77 -8.33 0.93
N LYS A 76 14.50 -8.65 1.02
CA LYS A 76 13.60 -8.09 2.04
C LYS A 76 13.73 -8.76 3.40
N ARG A 77 14.43 -9.89 3.54
CA ARG A 77 14.38 -10.78 4.72
C ARG A 77 12.92 -11.13 5.07
N ARG A 78 12.11 -11.37 4.04
CA ARG A 78 10.68 -11.64 4.17
C ARG A 78 10.44 -13.13 4.38
N PRO A 79 9.55 -13.56 5.31
CA PRO A 79 9.20 -14.97 5.44
C PRO A 79 8.43 -15.46 4.20
N ALA A 80 8.77 -16.68 3.75
CA ALA A 80 8.13 -17.30 2.57
C ALA A 80 6.62 -17.57 2.74
N THR A 81 6.11 -17.48 3.97
CA THR A 81 4.68 -17.61 4.30
C THR A 81 3.85 -16.36 3.99
N SER A 82 4.46 -15.33 3.42
CA SER A 82 3.82 -14.05 3.12
C SER A 82 3.64 -13.90 1.61
N PRO A 83 2.41 -14.07 1.04
CA PRO A 83 2.19 -13.98 -0.40
C PRO A 83 2.53 -12.60 -0.96
N LEU A 84 2.77 -12.54 -2.27
CA LEU A 84 3.07 -11.31 -3.01
C LEU A 84 1.89 -10.92 -3.89
N ILE A 85 1.77 -9.61 -4.19
CA ILE A 85 0.84 -9.09 -5.17
C ILE A 85 1.54 -9.09 -6.53
N VAL A 86 0.84 -9.57 -7.55
CA VAL A 86 1.29 -9.57 -8.95
C VAL A 86 0.68 -8.38 -9.68
N HIS A 87 1.56 -7.54 -10.21
CA HIS A 87 1.18 -6.36 -10.97
C HIS A 87 1.09 -6.68 -12.46
N VAL A 88 0.06 -6.15 -13.13
CA VAL A 88 -0.28 -6.47 -14.52
C VAL A 88 -0.46 -5.20 -15.35
N ALA A 89 -0.14 -5.28 -16.66
CA ALA A 89 -0.29 -4.18 -17.61
C ALA A 89 -1.73 -4.00 -18.10
N SER A 90 -2.59 -5.01 -17.96
CA SER A 90 -3.95 -5.01 -18.51
C SER A 90 -4.86 -6.03 -17.82
N ILE A 91 -6.19 -5.82 -17.92
CA ILE A 91 -7.19 -6.82 -17.49
C ILE A 91 -7.02 -8.14 -18.26
N LYS A 92 -6.64 -8.09 -19.54
CA LYS A 92 -6.35 -9.30 -20.32
C LYS A 92 -5.23 -10.12 -19.70
N MET A 93 -4.12 -9.49 -19.29
CA MET A 93 -3.02 -10.17 -18.60
C MET A 93 -3.48 -10.71 -17.25
N ALA A 94 -4.29 -9.96 -16.46
CA ALA A 94 -4.83 -10.46 -15.20
C ALA A 94 -5.66 -11.73 -15.38
N ARG A 95 -6.55 -11.74 -16.37
CA ARG A 95 -7.38 -12.92 -16.71
C ARG A 95 -6.54 -14.14 -17.10
N SER A 96 -5.42 -13.97 -17.81
CA SER A 96 -4.54 -15.09 -18.17
C SER A 96 -3.77 -15.71 -16.99
N LEU A 97 -3.71 -15.00 -15.85
CA LEU A 97 -3.07 -15.45 -14.62
C LEU A 97 -4.06 -16.06 -13.61
N ALA A 98 -5.35 -15.92 -13.85
CA ALA A 98 -6.42 -16.46 -13.03
C ALA A 98 -6.93 -17.78 -13.60
N ALA A 99 -7.08 -18.81 -12.75
CA ALA A 99 -7.73 -20.07 -13.13
C ALA A 99 -9.25 -19.88 -13.27
N ALA A 100 -9.83 -19.00 -12.44
CA ALA A 100 -11.20 -18.52 -12.55
C ALA A 100 -11.24 -16.99 -12.42
N TRP A 101 -11.97 -16.33 -13.34
CA TRP A 101 -12.19 -14.89 -13.33
C TRP A 101 -13.69 -14.61 -13.23
N PRO A 102 -14.24 -14.45 -12.01
CA PRO A 102 -15.66 -14.23 -11.82
C PRO A 102 -16.11 -12.88 -12.36
N GLU A 103 -17.39 -12.74 -12.74
CA GLU A 103 -17.98 -11.49 -13.25
C GLU A 103 -17.78 -10.31 -12.28
N ILE A 104 -17.83 -10.58 -10.98
CA ILE A 104 -17.58 -9.59 -9.93
C ILE A 104 -16.16 -9.01 -10.02
N ALA A 105 -15.15 -9.82 -10.35
CA ALA A 105 -13.78 -9.33 -10.59
C ALA A 105 -13.72 -8.41 -11.80
N ASP A 106 -14.50 -8.71 -12.84
CA ASP A 106 -14.56 -7.88 -14.05
C ASP A 106 -15.18 -6.50 -13.77
N ARG A 107 -16.31 -6.48 -13.07
CA ARG A 107 -16.98 -5.23 -12.65
C ARG A 107 -16.06 -4.34 -11.80
N LEU A 108 -15.36 -4.93 -10.84
CA LEU A 108 -14.41 -4.22 -9.98
C LEU A 108 -13.19 -3.72 -10.77
N ALA A 109 -12.61 -4.56 -11.64
CA ALA A 109 -11.49 -4.17 -12.48
C ALA A 109 -11.86 -3.04 -13.44
N GLN A 110 -13.01 -3.09 -14.09
CA GLN A 110 -13.50 -2.01 -14.97
C GLN A 110 -13.71 -0.69 -14.22
N LYS A 111 -14.15 -0.74 -12.95
CA LYS A 111 -14.41 0.43 -12.15
C LYS A 111 -13.16 1.05 -11.55
N PHE A 112 -12.25 0.22 -11.01
CA PHE A 112 -11.16 0.67 -10.15
C PHE A 112 -9.75 0.47 -10.72
N TRP A 113 -9.61 -0.17 -11.89
CA TRP A 113 -8.33 -0.33 -12.57
C TRP A 113 -8.22 0.57 -13.82
N PRO A 114 -7.04 1.17 -14.03
CA PRO A 114 -5.86 1.16 -13.16
C PRO A 114 -6.11 1.87 -11.83
N GLY A 115 -5.61 1.29 -10.71
CA GLY A 115 -5.83 1.89 -9.39
C GLY A 115 -5.41 1.03 -8.20
N PRO A 116 -5.66 1.55 -6.97
CA PRO A 116 -5.19 0.96 -5.73
C PRO A 116 -6.08 -0.19 -5.21
N LEU A 117 -6.61 -1.03 -6.10
CA LEU A 117 -7.37 -2.24 -5.77
C LEU A 117 -6.59 -3.49 -6.17
N THR A 118 -6.41 -4.40 -5.23
CA THR A 118 -5.90 -5.75 -5.45
C THR A 118 -7.05 -6.74 -5.36
N LEU A 119 -7.25 -7.55 -6.41
CA LEU A 119 -8.24 -8.62 -6.46
C LEU A 119 -7.53 -9.95 -6.21
N VAL A 120 -7.98 -10.71 -5.20
CA VAL A 120 -7.52 -12.07 -4.96
C VAL A 120 -8.46 -13.02 -5.67
N VAL A 121 -7.88 -13.83 -6.57
CA VAL A 121 -8.56 -14.81 -7.43
C VAL A 121 -7.86 -16.16 -7.35
N GLU A 122 -8.47 -17.24 -7.85
CA GLU A 122 -7.79 -18.51 -8.04
C GLU A 122 -6.67 -18.38 -9.07
N LYS A 123 -5.47 -18.91 -8.76
CA LYS A 123 -4.27 -18.75 -9.60
C LYS A 123 -4.18 -19.79 -10.69
N GLN A 124 -3.61 -19.43 -11.84
CA GLN A 124 -3.11 -20.37 -12.83
C GLN A 124 -1.85 -21.10 -12.34
N SER A 125 -1.64 -22.33 -12.78
CA SER A 125 -0.47 -23.15 -12.45
C SER A 125 0.86 -22.54 -12.90
N ALA A 126 0.83 -21.65 -13.89
CA ALA A 126 2.01 -20.90 -14.34
C ALA A 126 2.61 -19.97 -13.28
N ILE A 127 1.83 -19.59 -12.24
CA ILE A 127 2.34 -18.77 -11.12
C ILE A 127 3.00 -19.70 -10.09
N PRO A 128 4.33 -19.57 -9.86
CA PRO A 128 5.05 -20.38 -8.88
C PRO A 128 4.48 -20.25 -7.47
N ASP A 129 4.52 -21.33 -6.69
CA ASP A 129 3.99 -21.38 -5.31
C ASP A 129 4.67 -20.38 -4.38
N ILE A 130 5.93 -20.05 -4.62
CA ILE A 130 6.66 -19.04 -3.84
C ILE A 130 6.00 -17.65 -3.91
N VAL A 131 5.35 -17.30 -5.03
CA VAL A 131 4.61 -16.02 -5.18
C VAL A 131 3.41 -15.96 -4.23
N THR A 132 2.74 -17.08 -4.05
CA THR A 132 1.48 -17.18 -3.32
C THR A 132 1.62 -17.79 -1.94
N ALA A 133 2.86 -18.05 -1.48
CA ALA A 133 3.13 -18.76 -0.23
C ALA A 133 2.42 -20.14 -0.16
N GLY A 134 2.34 -20.84 -1.30
CA GLY A 134 1.65 -22.14 -1.42
C GLY A 134 0.13 -22.07 -1.51
N LEU A 135 -0.48 -20.87 -1.49
CA LEU A 135 -1.93 -20.73 -1.64
C LEU A 135 -2.36 -20.98 -3.08
N SER A 136 -3.60 -21.50 -3.24
CA SER A 136 -4.27 -21.68 -4.53
C SER A 136 -4.76 -20.36 -5.15
N THR A 137 -4.53 -19.22 -4.48
CA THR A 137 -5.01 -17.90 -4.87
C THR A 137 -3.87 -16.94 -5.09
N VAL A 138 -4.09 -15.90 -5.92
CA VAL A 138 -3.13 -14.84 -6.20
C VAL A 138 -3.80 -13.48 -6.13
N GLY A 139 -3.10 -12.49 -5.54
CA GLY A 139 -3.51 -11.08 -5.59
C GLY A 139 -3.01 -10.43 -6.88
N LEU A 140 -3.93 -9.93 -7.71
CA LEU A 140 -3.64 -9.25 -8.97
C LEU A 140 -3.99 -7.76 -8.86
N ARG A 141 -3.16 -6.89 -9.43
CA ARG A 141 -3.38 -5.44 -9.44
C ARG A 141 -2.86 -4.79 -10.71
N MET A 142 -3.62 -3.84 -11.26
CA MET A 142 -3.19 -2.95 -12.32
C MET A 142 -2.97 -1.54 -11.71
N PRO A 143 -1.71 -1.11 -11.43
CA PRO A 143 -1.43 0.15 -10.76
C PRO A 143 -1.74 1.34 -11.65
N ALA A 144 -2.09 2.52 -11.08
CA ALA A 144 -2.44 3.72 -11.85
C ALA A 144 -1.23 4.61 -12.21
N HIS A 145 -0.07 4.39 -11.60
CA HIS A 145 1.11 5.24 -11.81
C HIS A 145 1.65 5.13 -13.25
N ALA A 146 1.86 6.25 -13.94
CA ALA A 146 2.27 6.30 -15.34
C ALA A 146 3.56 5.51 -15.62
N VAL A 147 4.59 5.69 -14.77
CA VAL A 147 5.87 4.97 -14.89
C VAL A 147 5.68 3.46 -14.68
N ALA A 148 4.86 3.03 -13.70
CA ALA A 148 4.55 1.62 -13.49
C ALA A 148 3.85 1.00 -14.70
N GLN A 149 2.88 1.72 -15.28
CA GLN A 149 2.18 1.27 -16.49
C GLN A 149 3.11 1.16 -17.71
N ALA A 150 3.99 2.13 -17.90
CA ALA A 150 4.99 2.10 -18.96
C ALA A 150 5.96 0.93 -18.77
N LEU A 151 6.47 0.72 -17.55
CA LEU A 151 7.35 -0.41 -17.20
C LEU A 151 6.69 -1.77 -17.46
N LEU A 152 5.45 -1.96 -16.97
CA LEU A 152 4.69 -3.20 -17.17
C LEU A 152 4.44 -3.50 -18.65
N LYS A 153 4.14 -2.47 -19.46
CA LYS A 153 3.98 -2.59 -20.91
C LYS A 153 5.30 -2.92 -21.59
N ALA A 154 6.39 -2.24 -21.25
CA ALA A 154 7.72 -2.47 -21.82
C ALA A 154 8.28 -3.85 -21.43
N ALA A 155 8.09 -4.28 -20.19
CA ALA A 155 8.50 -5.59 -19.70
C ALA A 155 7.69 -6.73 -20.35
N ALA A 156 6.40 -6.50 -20.63
CA ALA A 156 5.44 -7.45 -21.20
C ALA A 156 5.30 -8.77 -20.39
N ILE A 157 5.66 -8.73 -19.11
CA ILE A 157 5.54 -9.84 -18.13
C ILE A 157 4.82 -9.35 -16.88
N PRO A 158 4.13 -10.24 -16.13
CA PRO A 158 3.59 -9.90 -14.81
C PRO A 158 4.72 -9.73 -13.80
N LEU A 159 4.59 -8.77 -12.87
CA LEU A 159 5.61 -8.47 -11.87
C LEU A 159 5.10 -8.77 -10.46
N ALA A 160 5.74 -9.72 -9.76
CA ALA A 160 5.55 -9.87 -8.32
C ALA A 160 6.25 -8.72 -7.62
N ALA A 161 5.52 -7.91 -6.85
CA ALA A 161 6.10 -6.74 -6.20
C ALA A 161 5.45 -6.44 -4.84
N PRO A 162 6.09 -6.81 -3.72
CA PRO A 162 5.83 -6.22 -2.41
C PRO A 162 6.39 -4.80 -2.34
N SER A 163 6.10 -4.03 -1.27
CA SER A 163 6.74 -2.74 -1.01
C SER A 163 8.27 -2.86 -0.98
N ALA A 164 8.99 -1.83 -1.45
CA ALA A 164 10.45 -1.85 -1.62
C ALA A 164 11.21 -1.43 -0.34
N ASN A 165 10.88 -2.04 0.80
CA ASN A 165 11.51 -1.88 2.12
C ASN A 165 11.88 -3.25 2.70
N ARG A 166 12.67 -3.31 3.75
CA ARG A 166 12.85 -4.54 4.54
C ARG A 166 11.52 -4.95 5.18
N PHE A 167 11.40 -6.24 5.45
CA PHE A 167 10.18 -6.77 6.07
C PHE A 167 9.94 -6.12 7.43
N THR A 168 8.69 -5.72 7.70
CA THR A 168 8.18 -4.99 8.86
C THR A 168 8.49 -3.49 8.94
N GLU A 169 9.46 -2.97 8.20
CA GLU A 169 9.81 -1.56 8.20
C GLU A 169 8.80 -0.68 7.45
N LEU A 170 9.01 0.65 7.49
CA LEU A 170 8.16 1.64 6.80
C LEU A 170 8.15 1.42 5.30
N SER A 171 6.98 1.46 4.69
CA SER A 171 6.86 1.40 3.24
C SER A 171 7.43 2.66 2.57
N PRO A 172 8.18 2.53 1.47
CA PRO A 172 8.78 3.67 0.78
C PRO A 172 7.76 4.36 -0.13
N THR A 173 7.67 5.68 -0.04
CA THR A 173 6.83 6.53 -0.88
C THR A 173 7.63 7.40 -1.84
N THR A 174 8.96 7.32 -1.80
CA THR A 174 9.89 7.97 -2.73
C THR A 174 11.04 7.03 -3.10
N ALA A 175 11.73 7.29 -4.20
CA ALA A 175 12.94 6.56 -4.57
C ALA A 175 14.07 6.70 -3.53
N GLU A 176 14.12 7.83 -2.84
CA GLU A 176 15.09 8.07 -1.76
C GLU A 176 14.84 7.13 -0.58
N HIS A 177 13.59 6.93 -0.17
CA HIS A 177 13.24 5.95 0.87
C HIS A 177 13.69 4.54 0.49
N VAL A 178 13.57 4.16 -0.80
CA VAL A 178 14.08 2.86 -1.29
C VAL A 178 15.59 2.79 -1.18
N ARG A 179 16.31 3.83 -1.64
CA ARG A 179 17.78 3.86 -1.61
C ARG A 179 18.32 3.78 -0.18
N HIS A 180 17.67 4.46 0.78
CA HIS A 180 18.05 4.38 2.19
C HIS A 180 17.76 2.99 2.80
N GLY A 181 16.58 2.40 2.51
CA GLY A 181 16.16 1.15 3.15
C GLY A 181 16.76 -0.12 2.54
N LEU A 182 16.94 -0.17 1.22
CA LEU A 182 17.41 -1.38 0.54
C LEU A 182 18.77 -1.25 -0.14
N ALA A 183 19.08 -0.12 -0.78
CA ALA A 183 20.24 -0.03 -1.65
C ALA A 183 21.57 0.13 -0.91
N THR A 184 21.58 0.79 0.25
CA THR A 184 22.82 1.10 1.00
C THR A 184 23.36 -0.04 1.82
N GLU A 185 22.50 -0.87 2.40
CA GLU A 185 22.95 -1.92 3.31
C GLU A 185 23.18 -3.28 2.63
N MET A 186 22.81 -3.42 1.38
CA MET A 186 22.77 -4.73 0.69
C MET A 186 23.80 -4.88 -0.44
N GLY A 187 24.74 -3.96 -0.55
CA GLY A 187 25.83 -4.10 -1.53
C GLY A 187 25.36 -4.25 -2.99
N GLY A 188 24.15 -3.71 -3.32
CA GLY A 188 23.63 -3.73 -4.68
C GLY A 188 22.69 -4.88 -4.99
N ASP A 189 22.01 -5.46 -4.01
CA ASP A 189 21.01 -6.52 -4.25
C ASP A 189 19.77 -6.06 -5.00
N VAL A 190 19.48 -4.75 -5.03
CA VAL A 190 18.50 -4.12 -5.93
C VAL A 190 19.24 -3.61 -7.16
N ASP A 191 18.93 -4.20 -8.31
CA ASP A 191 19.67 -3.94 -9.55
C ASP A 191 19.41 -2.54 -10.12
N PHE A 192 18.21 -1.98 -9.90
CA PHE A 192 17.88 -0.64 -10.35
C PHE A 192 16.72 -0.03 -9.54
N VAL A 193 16.76 1.28 -9.30
CA VAL A 193 15.67 2.06 -8.69
C VAL A 193 15.15 3.06 -9.72
N LEU A 194 13.98 2.78 -10.28
CA LEU A 194 13.30 3.65 -11.24
C LEU A 194 12.57 4.77 -10.49
N ASP A 195 13.03 6.00 -10.64
CA ASP A 195 12.45 7.15 -9.94
C ASP A 195 11.28 7.75 -10.72
N GLY A 196 10.07 7.65 -10.19
CA GLY A 196 8.86 8.26 -10.75
C GLY A 196 8.28 9.36 -9.84
N GLY A 197 9.06 9.84 -8.87
CA GLY A 197 8.58 10.83 -7.89
C GLY A 197 7.82 10.22 -6.71
N PRO A 198 7.17 11.06 -5.88
CA PRO A 198 6.43 10.61 -4.70
C PRO A 198 5.12 9.93 -5.06
N CYS A 199 4.74 8.95 -4.25
CA CYS A 199 3.45 8.25 -4.38
C CYS A 199 2.29 9.15 -3.95
N GLN A 200 1.20 9.20 -4.74
CA GLN A 200 0.08 10.11 -4.49
C GLN A 200 -0.91 9.58 -3.44
N VAL A 201 -1.06 8.25 -3.30
CA VAL A 201 -1.95 7.61 -2.32
C VAL A 201 -1.26 7.38 -0.98
N GLY A 202 0.03 7.02 -1.01
CA GLY A 202 0.92 6.95 0.14
C GLY A 202 0.73 5.77 1.09
N ILE A 203 -0.34 4.97 0.95
CA ILE A 203 -0.58 3.72 1.67
C ILE A 203 -0.88 2.59 0.70
N GLU A 204 -0.76 1.34 1.14
CA GLU A 204 -0.95 0.17 0.27
C GLU A 204 -2.39 0.03 -0.21
N SER A 205 -2.54 -0.72 -1.32
CA SER A 205 -3.83 -1.01 -1.96
C SER A 205 -4.85 -1.67 -1.03
N THR A 206 -6.13 -1.42 -1.28
CA THR A 206 -7.23 -2.24 -0.79
C THR A 206 -7.08 -3.65 -1.37
N VAL A 207 -7.23 -4.70 -0.54
CA VAL A 207 -7.17 -6.10 -0.98
C VAL A 207 -8.50 -6.76 -0.74
N LEU A 208 -9.14 -7.21 -1.80
CA LEU A 208 -10.44 -7.89 -1.78
C LEU A 208 -10.30 -9.28 -2.36
N SER A 209 -10.71 -10.31 -1.62
CA SER A 209 -10.88 -11.65 -2.15
C SER A 209 -12.26 -11.77 -2.81
N VAL A 210 -12.26 -12.25 -4.04
CA VAL A 210 -13.47 -12.58 -4.79
C VAL A 210 -13.57 -14.09 -5.05
N VAL A 211 -12.85 -14.88 -4.25
CA VAL A 211 -12.92 -16.33 -4.23
C VAL A 211 -14.04 -16.78 -3.31
N GLY A 212 -14.88 -17.70 -3.79
CA GLY A 212 -16.05 -18.18 -3.06
C GLY A 212 -17.30 -17.29 -3.25
N PRO A 213 -18.38 -17.60 -2.51
CA PRO A 213 -19.69 -16.99 -2.75
C PRO A 213 -19.83 -15.56 -2.23
N VAL A 214 -19.00 -15.15 -1.27
CA VAL A 214 -19.06 -13.83 -0.64
C VAL A 214 -17.68 -13.15 -0.73
N PRO A 215 -17.61 -11.90 -1.24
CA PRO A 215 -16.37 -11.15 -1.26
C PRO A 215 -15.89 -10.79 0.15
N VAL A 216 -14.56 -10.91 0.38
CA VAL A 216 -13.95 -10.66 1.69
C VAL A 216 -12.90 -9.56 1.59
N LEU A 217 -13.08 -8.46 2.33
CA LEU A 217 -12.08 -7.41 2.47
C LEU A 217 -10.96 -7.91 3.39
N LEU A 218 -9.80 -8.20 2.79
CA LEU A 218 -8.62 -8.73 3.49
C LEU A 218 -7.75 -7.62 4.08
N ARG A 219 -7.71 -6.46 3.42
CA ARG A 219 -6.94 -5.31 3.87
C ARG A 219 -7.62 -4.02 3.43
N PRO A 220 -7.95 -3.09 4.35
CA PRO A 220 -8.43 -1.77 3.98
C PRO A 220 -7.31 -0.95 3.31
N GLY A 221 -7.67 -0.08 2.37
CA GLY A 221 -6.79 0.80 1.61
C GLY A 221 -7.55 2.02 1.09
N ALA A 222 -7.05 2.64 0.02
CA ALA A 222 -7.63 3.87 -0.52
C ALA A 222 -9.04 3.69 -1.12
N ILE A 223 -9.40 2.48 -1.57
CA ILE A 223 -10.78 2.16 -1.95
C ILE A 223 -11.50 1.68 -0.70
N SER A 224 -12.52 2.41 -0.28
CA SER A 224 -13.31 2.10 0.91
C SER A 224 -14.24 0.89 0.69
N ARG A 225 -14.65 0.25 1.80
CA ARG A 225 -15.66 -0.82 1.77
C ARG A 225 -16.96 -0.35 1.09
N ALA A 226 -17.44 0.86 1.41
CA ALA A 226 -18.65 1.40 0.84
C ALA A 226 -18.59 1.58 -0.70
N GLU A 227 -17.41 1.98 -1.23
CA GLU A 227 -17.21 2.08 -2.68
C GLU A 227 -17.22 0.71 -3.36
N LEU A 228 -16.66 -0.32 -2.70
CA LEU A 228 -16.74 -1.70 -3.19
C LEU A 228 -18.19 -2.19 -3.18
N GLU A 229 -18.89 -2.02 -2.06
CA GLU A 229 -20.28 -2.42 -1.89
C GLU A 229 -21.24 -1.74 -2.88
N ALA A 230 -20.96 -0.50 -3.26
CA ALA A 230 -21.72 0.22 -4.29
C ALA A 230 -21.60 -0.44 -5.68
N VAL A 231 -20.54 -1.21 -5.94
CA VAL A 231 -20.33 -1.90 -7.23
C VAL A 231 -20.85 -3.34 -7.20
N ILE A 232 -20.64 -4.04 -6.08
CA ILE A 232 -20.79 -5.51 -6.04
C ILE A 232 -21.78 -6.01 -4.98
N GLY A 233 -22.36 -5.13 -4.18
CA GLY A 233 -23.17 -5.52 -3.02
C GLY A 233 -22.32 -5.83 -1.79
N PRO A 234 -22.87 -6.49 -0.77
CA PRO A 234 -22.25 -6.67 0.54
C PRO A 234 -20.86 -7.30 0.49
N VAL A 235 -19.94 -6.78 1.32
CA VAL A 235 -18.56 -7.24 1.48
C VAL A 235 -18.31 -7.60 2.95
N THR A 236 -17.80 -8.80 3.21
CA THR A 236 -17.46 -9.29 4.56
C THR A 236 -16.05 -8.81 4.97
N LEU A 237 -15.81 -8.58 6.25
CA LEU A 237 -14.47 -8.28 6.77
C LEU A 237 -13.70 -9.56 7.09
N ALA A 238 -12.38 -9.57 6.90
CA ALA A 238 -11.53 -10.72 7.22
C ALA A 238 -11.56 -11.10 8.71
N SER A 239 -11.79 -10.13 9.60
CA SER A 239 -11.97 -10.37 11.05
C SER A 239 -13.23 -11.17 11.38
N GLU A 240 -14.19 -11.24 10.48
CA GLU A 240 -15.45 -11.99 10.61
C GLU A 240 -15.31 -13.43 10.08
N VAL A 241 -14.17 -13.75 9.42
CA VAL A 241 -13.86 -15.07 8.88
C VAL A 241 -12.84 -15.75 9.80
N GLN A 242 -13.14 -16.98 10.23
CA GLN A 242 -12.28 -17.75 11.14
C GLN A 242 -10.88 -18.02 10.55
N SER A 243 -9.88 -18.13 11.44
CA SER A 243 -8.45 -18.19 11.19
C SER A 243 -7.99 -19.17 10.12
N GLY A 244 -7.11 -18.69 9.22
CA GLY A 244 -6.38 -19.46 8.22
C GLY A 244 -4.99 -18.85 7.98
N PRO A 245 -4.17 -19.38 7.06
CA PRO A 245 -2.91 -18.74 6.67
C PRO A 245 -3.16 -17.32 6.18
N HIS A 246 -2.16 -16.43 6.32
CA HIS A 246 -2.28 -15.01 5.94
C HIS A 246 -2.67 -14.88 4.45
N LEU A 247 -3.94 -14.62 4.20
CA LEU A 247 -4.53 -14.60 2.85
C LEU A 247 -4.07 -13.42 1.99
N ALA A 248 -3.42 -12.40 2.60
CA ALA A 248 -2.93 -11.22 1.88
C ALA A 248 -1.64 -10.66 2.52
N PRO A 249 -0.81 -9.91 1.73
CA PRO A 249 0.32 -9.16 2.26
C PRO A 249 -0.11 -8.11 3.28
N GLY A 250 0.68 -7.90 4.34
CA GLY A 250 0.42 -6.87 5.36
C GLY A 250 -0.56 -7.26 6.45
N MET A 251 -0.93 -8.54 6.57
CA MET A 251 -1.80 -9.04 7.66
C MET A 251 -1.03 -9.38 8.95
N HIS A 252 0.31 -9.25 8.97
CA HIS A 252 1.10 -9.45 10.17
C HIS A 252 0.78 -8.39 11.23
N LEU A 253 0.78 -8.78 12.50
CA LEU A 253 0.50 -7.90 13.64
C LEU A 253 1.46 -6.71 13.67
N ARG A 254 2.78 -6.95 13.50
CA ARG A 254 3.78 -5.91 13.36
C ARG A 254 4.14 -5.72 11.89
N HIS A 255 3.89 -4.52 11.38
CA HIS A 255 4.22 -4.11 10.02
C HIS A 255 4.25 -2.57 9.92
N TYR A 256 4.96 -2.01 8.94
CA TYR A 256 5.02 -0.55 8.71
C TYR A 256 5.65 0.23 9.88
N SER A 257 6.57 -0.41 10.61
CA SER A 257 7.12 0.16 11.84
C SER A 257 8.41 0.94 11.60
N PRO A 258 8.55 2.17 12.15
CA PRO A 258 9.82 2.86 12.22
C PRO A 258 10.77 2.13 13.21
N HIS A 259 12.07 2.43 13.16
CA HIS A 259 13.04 1.98 14.15
C HIS A 259 12.80 2.68 15.49
N THR A 260 12.52 3.98 15.44
CA THR A 260 12.12 4.77 16.60
C THR A 260 10.79 4.28 17.17
N ARG A 261 10.69 4.25 18.48
CA ARG A 261 9.47 3.82 19.18
C ARG A 261 8.26 4.66 18.75
N LEU A 262 7.26 4.04 18.11
CA LEU A 262 6.01 4.68 17.74
C LEU A 262 4.93 4.44 18.80
N LEU A 263 4.21 5.49 19.14
CA LEU A 263 3.13 5.51 20.12
C LEU A 263 1.88 6.14 19.49
N LEU A 264 0.72 5.61 19.83
CA LEU A 264 -0.56 6.23 19.48
C LEU A 264 -0.98 7.15 20.62
N ALA A 265 -1.06 8.43 20.34
CA ALA A 265 -1.43 9.45 21.33
C ALA A 265 -2.94 9.66 21.36
N ILE A 266 -3.54 9.48 22.53
CA ILE A 266 -4.93 9.80 22.83
C ILE A 266 -4.93 11.11 23.61
N ASP A 267 -5.79 12.06 23.20
CA ASP A 267 -5.91 13.38 23.85
C ASP A 267 -4.57 14.12 24.03
N GLY A 268 -3.69 13.99 23.03
CA GLY A 268 -2.37 14.64 23.03
C GLY A 268 -1.35 14.07 24.02
N LYS A 269 -1.65 12.98 24.73
CA LYS A 269 -0.73 12.38 25.72
C LYS A 269 0.51 11.82 25.04
N VAL A 270 1.68 12.30 25.47
CA VAL A 270 3.00 11.85 25.02
C VAL A 270 3.86 11.46 26.22
N PRO A 271 4.98 10.71 26.05
CA PRO A 271 5.87 10.34 27.14
C PRO A 271 6.41 11.56 27.89
N ASP A 272 6.51 11.43 29.23
CA ASP A 272 7.01 12.50 30.10
C ASP A 272 8.53 12.74 29.96
N GLN A 273 9.26 11.80 29.40
CA GLN A 273 10.70 11.83 29.22
C GLN A 273 11.13 11.56 27.79
N GLY A 274 12.37 11.92 27.48
CA GLY A 274 12.97 11.74 26.16
C GLY A 274 12.62 12.87 25.18
N LYS A 275 13.44 13.01 24.16
CA LYS A 275 13.24 13.92 23.04
C LYS A 275 12.33 13.26 22.02
N GLY A 276 11.19 13.84 21.69
CA GLY A 276 10.25 13.22 20.78
C GLY A 276 9.62 14.17 19.78
N ILE A 277 8.95 13.56 18.80
CA ILE A 277 8.16 14.28 17.81
C ILE A 277 6.70 13.82 17.88
N TYR A 278 5.81 14.79 17.79
CA TYR A 278 4.37 14.59 17.77
C TYR A 278 3.80 14.89 16.38
N LEU A 279 3.21 13.89 15.75
CA LEU A 279 2.49 14.05 14.48
C LEU A 279 1.07 14.51 14.83
N GLN A 280 0.84 15.82 14.72
CA GLN A 280 -0.38 16.49 15.11
C GLN A 280 -1.43 16.48 14.01
N HIS A 281 -2.63 16.04 14.33
CA HIS A 281 -3.80 16.19 13.44
C HIS A 281 -4.66 17.39 13.84
N GLN A 282 -5.21 17.42 15.06
CA GLN A 282 -6.10 18.47 15.53
C GLN A 282 -5.67 19.06 16.88
N HIS A 283 -5.22 18.23 17.82
CA HIS A 283 -4.95 18.64 19.19
C HIS A 283 -3.45 18.76 19.46
N PRO A 284 -3.01 19.75 20.25
CA PRO A 284 -1.61 19.89 20.61
C PRO A 284 -1.17 18.76 21.57
N PRO A 285 0.14 18.47 21.65
CA PRO A 285 0.65 17.51 22.62
C PRO A 285 0.57 18.05 24.06
N SER A 286 0.53 17.15 25.03
CA SER A 286 0.56 17.49 26.47
C SER A 286 1.89 18.13 26.93
N ARG A 287 2.96 17.96 26.14
CA ARG A 287 4.29 18.54 26.37
C ARG A 287 4.61 19.60 25.33
N MET A 288 4.97 20.80 25.81
CA MET A 288 5.28 21.96 24.95
C MET A 288 6.67 21.90 24.32
N ASP A 289 7.57 21.04 24.82
CA ASP A 289 8.94 20.85 24.32
C ASP A 289 9.08 19.72 23.28
N ALA A 290 8.00 19.00 23.00
CA ALA A 290 7.96 18.04 21.91
C ALA A 290 8.03 18.76 20.54
N ALA A 291 8.83 18.23 19.61
CA ALA A 291 8.77 18.69 18.23
C ALA A 291 7.39 18.37 17.63
N ILE A 292 6.86 19.27 16.79
CA ILE A 292 5.53 19.10 16.18
C ILE A 292 5.66 19.04 14.67
N HIS A 293 5.08 18.00 14.09
CA HIS A 293 4.84 17.90 12.66
C HIS A 293 3.33 17.90 12.40
N LYS A 294 2.84 18.91 11.67
CA LYS A 294 1.40 19.04 11.37
C LYS A 294 1.01 18.11 10.23
N MET A 295 0.07 17.22 10.49
CA MET A 295 -0.51 16.31 9.50
C MET A 295 -1.70 16.97 8.78
N PRO A 296 -1.95 16.61 7.50
CA PRO A 296 -3.11 17.08 6.75
C PRO A 296 -4.44 16.70 7.42
N GLN A 297 -5.47 17.52 7.18
CA GLN A 297 -6.78 17.35 7.81
C GLN A 297 -7.69 16.33 7.08
N SER A 298 -7.54 16.16 5.77
CA SER A 298 -8.30 15.16 5.02
C SER A 298 -7.67 13.77 5.13
N ALA A 299 -8.49 12.71 5.17
CA ALA A 299 -8.00 11.33 5.22
C ALA A 299 -7.09 10.98 4.02
N THR A 300 -7.43 11.49 2.83
CA THR A 300 -6.66 11.27 1.60
C THR A 300 -5.27 11.89 1.68
N ASP A 301 -5.17 13.18 2.05
CA ASP A 301 -3.88 13.87 2.12
C ASP A 301 -3.06 13.36 3.30
N TYR A 302 -3.73 12.98 4.41
CA TYR A 302 -3.08 12.35 5.56
C TYR A 302 -2.44 11.01 5.16
N ALA A 303 -3.16 10.16 4.44
CA ALA A 303 -2.63 8.89 3.93
C ALA A 303 -1.41 9.09 3.04
N ALA A 304 -1.46 10.06 2.12
CA ALA A 304 -0.36 10.41 1.23
C ALA A 304 0.90 10.90 1.99
N ALA A 305 0.70 11.62 3.12
CA ALA A 305 1.78 12.18 3.92
C ALA A 305 2.35 11.20 4.96
N LEU A 306 1.59 10.19 5.39
CA LEU A 306 1.85 9.39 6.59
C LEU A 306 3.27 8.77 6.60
N TYR A 307 3.60 7.98 5.59
CA TYR A 307 4.91 7.32 5.56
C TYR A 307 6.07 8.31 5.37
N GLY A 308 5.86 9.39 4.60
CA GLY A 308 6.84 10.46 4.48
C GLY A 308 7.17 11.12 5.82
N ALA A 309 6.14 11.45 6.60
CA ALA A 309 6.31 12.01 7.94
C ALA A 309 7.00 11.03 8.91
N LEU A 310 6.64 9.73 8.84
CA LEU A 310 7.28 8.70 9.67
C LEU A 310 8.74 8.48 9.29
N HIS A 311 9.10 8.47 7.99
CA HIS A 311 10.50 8.38 7.54
C HIS A 311 11.32 9.58 8.02
N GLN A 312 10.78 10.80 7.91
CA GLN A 312 11.46 12.02 8.40
C GLN A 312 11.66 11.96 9.92
N ALA A 313 10.65 11.53 10.66
CA ALA A 313 10.72 11.41 12.12
C ALA A 313 11.73 10.33 12.56
N ASP A 314 11.77 9.19 11.86
CA ASP A 314 12.69 8.09 12.16
C ASP A 314 14.15 8.49 11.88
N ALA A 315 14.41 9.18 10.78
CA ALA A 315 15.75 9.69 10.41
C ALA A 315 16.26 10.81 11.36
N ALA A 316 15.39 11.47 12.10
CA ALA A 316 15.77 12.53 13.05
C ALA A 316 16.23 11.99 14.43
N HIS A 317 16.25 10.66 14.62
CA HIS A 317 16.75 9.98 15.81
C HIS A 317 16.12 10.49 17.12
N TYR A 318 14.80 10.65 17.14
CA TYR A 318 14.05 10.89 18.36
C TYR A 318 13.97 9.63 19.23
N ASP A 319 13.77 9.80 20.55
CA ASP A 319 13.53 8.69 21.47
C ASP A 319 12.15 8.06 21.25
N TRP A 320 11.20 8.87 20.76
CA TRP A 320 9.84 8.43 20.44
C TRP A 320 9.19 9.28 19.35
N ILE A 321 8.27 8.64 18.61
CA ILE A 321 7.33 9.26 17.68
C ILE A 321 5.93 9.04 18.24
N ALA A 322 5.20 10.09 18.56
CA ALA A 322 3.81 10.00 18.98
C ALA A 322 2.91 10.48 17.83
N VAL A 323 1.93 9.66 17.46
CA VAL A 323 0.97 10.00 16.40
C VAL A 323 -0.40 10.22 17.04
N GLU A 324 -0.96 11.41 16.85
CA GLU A 324 -2.34 11.68 17.23
C GLU A 324 -3.28 10.76 16.44
N LEU A 325 -4.15 10.04 17.15
CA LEU A 325 -5.14 9.19 16.50
C LEU A 325 -6.13 10.04 15.70
N PRO A 326 -6.26 9.81 14.39
CA PRO A 326 -7.24 10.50 13.58
C PRO A 326 -8.68 10.05 13.91
N PRO A 327 -9.72 10.74 13.42
CA PRO A 327 -11.12 10.43 13.72
C PRO A 327 -11.51 8.99 13.38
N HIS A 328 -12.35 8.37 14.22
CA HIS A 328 -12.92 7.05 13.97
C HIS A 328 -14.09 7.13 12.98
N MET A 329 -13.78 7.27 11.70
CA MET A 329 -14.74 7.30 10.59
C MET A 329 -14.29 6.36 9.45
N PRO A 330 -15.20 5.88 8.59
CA PRO A 330 -14.87 4.92 7.52
C PRO A 330 -13.73 5.36 6.61
N ALA A 331 -13.60 6.67 6.30
CA ALA A 331 -12.53 7.20 5.48
C ALA A 331 -11.12 7.06 6.10
N TRP A 332 -11.02 6.81 7.41
CA TRP A 332 -9.78 6.70 8.16
C TRP A 332 -9.39 5.25 8.48
N GLU A 333 -10.22 4.27 8.11
CA GLU A 333 -10.04 2.85 8.47
C GLU A 333 -8.66 2.32 8.04
N ALA A 334 -8.24 2.62 6.82
CA ALA A 334 -6.94 2.21 6.30
C ALA A 334 -5.76 2.83 7.08
N ILE A 335 -5.89 4.10 7.49
CA ILE A 335 -4.89 4.80 8.29
C ILE A 335 -4.79 4.19 9.68
N HIS A 336 -5.93 3.93 10.34
CA HIS A 336 -5.97 3.24 11.63
C HIS A 336 -5.33 1.86 11.58
N ASP A 337 -5.59 1.06 10.53
CA ASP A 337 -4.94 -0.25 10.36
C ASP A 337 -3.41 -0.10 10.29
N ARG A 338 -2.89 0.87 9.51
CA ARG A 338 -1.44 1.11 9.39
C ARG A 338 -0.82 1.58 10.70
N LEU A 339 -1.43 2.53 11.38
CA LEU A 339 -0.96 3.06 12.66
C LEU A 339 -0.96 1.99 13.76
N LYS A 340 -2.01 1.18 13.84
CA LYS A 340 -2.10 0.07 14.80
C LYS A 340 -0.97 -0.94 14.60
N ARG A 341 -0.67 -1.32 13.34
CA ARG A 341 0.42 -2.25 13.01
C ARG A 341 1.80 -1.65 13.25
N ALA A 342 1.96 -0.35 12.94
CA ALA A 342 3.22 0.36 13.15
C ALA A 342 3.56 0.50 14.64
N ALA A 343 2.57 0.65 15.53
CA ALA A 343 2.73 0.76 16.96
C ALA A 343 2.80 -0.60 17.69
N SER A 344 2.51 -1.72 17.00
CA SER A 344 2.59 -3.06 17.59
C SER A 344 4.06 -3.46 17.79
N ARG A 345 4.41 -3.90 19.01
CA ARG A 345 5.75 -4.34 19.42
C ARG A 345 5.90 -5.85 19.37
#